data_f58d22fdd01905b72aa158baf3fb85a0
#
_entry.id   f58d22fdd01905b72aa158baf3fb85a0
#
_cell.length_a   1.000
_cell.length_b   1.000
_cell.length_c   1.000
_cell.angle_alpha   90.00
_cell.angle_beta   90.00
_cell.angle_gamma   90.00
#
_symmetry.space_group_name_H-M   'P 1'
#
loop_
_entity.id
_entity.type
_entity.pdbx_description
1 polymer ?
#
loop_
_entity_poly.entity_id
_entity_poly.type
_entity_poly.pdbx_seq_one_letter_code
_entity_poly.pdbx_strand_id
1 'polypeptide(L)'
;MIDSNNLAEYAKHPELALQNLNQLMALLDSDDETERNTANELLENCGAPSQADIPFLCEQLKSGRSSRVYWSSTLLGRLGATIGEQRERSRIDTELCHAISDESHDLSARERAAWAIGQLGGVDRDCRAVLEKHLEKAPARLKRLLETALAT
;
A
#
# COMPACT_ATOMS: atom_id res chain seq x y z
N MET A 1 11.49 -17.13 -10.93
CA MET A 1 10.20 -17.50 -10.32
C MET A 1 10.37 -17.70 -8.83
N ILE A 2 9.51 -17.08 -8.04
CA ILE A 2 9.53 -17.22 -6.57
C ILE A 2 8.83 -18.53 -6.21
N ASP A 3 9.54 -19.42 -5.52
CA ASP A 3 8.97 -20.64 -4.97
C ASP A 3 9.56 -20.92 -3.58
N SER A 4 9.07 -21.97 -2.91
CA SER A 4 9.51 -22.32 -1.57
C SER A 4 11.00 -22.75 -1.51
N ASN A 5 11.59 -23.15 -2.64
CA ASN A 5 12.97 -23.62 -2.67
C ASN A 5 13.97 -22.46 -2.65
N ASN A 6 13.57 -21.27 -3.13
CA ASN A 6 14.43 -20.09 -3.15
C ASN A 6 14.03 -19.01 -2.15
N LEU A 7 13.10 -19.31 -1.26
CA LEU A 7 12.64 -18.39 -0.23
C LEU A 7 13.77 -17.85 0.65
N ALA A 8 14.68 -18.72 1.04
CA ALA A 8 15.83 -18.34 1.88
C ALA A 8 16.75 -17.34 1.17
N GLU A 9 16.87 -17.43 -0.15
CA GLU A 9 17.65 -16.48 -0.95
C GLU A 9 16.99 -15.11 -0.96
N TYR A 10 15.65 -15.06 -1.14
CA TYR A 10 14.90 -13.80 -1.09
C TYR A 10 14.97 -13.14 0.30
N ALA A 11 15.01 -13.93 1.36
CA ALA A 11 15.16 -13.41 2.72
C ALA A 11 16.53 -12.75 2.94
N LYS A 12 17.58 -13.24 2.29
CA LYS A 12 18.93 -12.66 2.35
C LYS A 12 19.09 -11.45 1.42
N HIS A 13 18.32 -11.41 0.34
CA HIS A 13 18.42 -10.39 -0.70
C HIS A 13 17.04 -9.78 -0.95
N PRO A 14 16.57 -8.89 -0.06
CA PRO A 14 15.23 -8.29 -0.18
C PRO A 14 14.96 -7.61 -1.52
N GLU A 15 16.00 -7.10 -2.17
CA GLU A 15 15.91 -6.48 -3.50
C GLU A 15 15.40 -7.43 -4.58
N LEU A 16 15.59 -8.75 -4.41
CA LEU A 16 15.06 -9.74 -5.35
C LEU A 16 13.54 -9.80 -5.28
N ALA A 17 12.96 -9.62 -4.10
CA ALA A 17 11.52 -9.54 -3.93
C ALA A 17 10.96 -8.32 -4.66
N LEU A 18 11.61 -7.16 -4.54
CA LEU A 18 11.20 -5.95 -5.25
C LEU A 18 11.26 -6.09 -6.77
N GLN A 19 12.20 -6.86 -7.29
CA GLN A 19 12.29 -7.17 -8.72
C GLN A 19 11.16 -8.09 -9.20
N ASN A 20 10.43 -8.72 -8.29
CA ASN A 20 9.36 -9.67 -8.59
C ASN A 20 8.00 -9.23 -8.01
N LEU A 21 7.75 -7.93 -7.86
CA LEU A 21 6.51 -7.40 -7.28
C LEU A 21 5.26 -7.92 -7.98
N ASN A 22 5.28 -8.01 -9.32
CA ASN A 22 4.14 -8.51 -10.09
C ASN A 22 3.78 -9.94 -9.65
N GLN A 23 4.77 -10.80 -9.50
CA GLN A 23 4.56 -12.18 -9.07
C GLN A 23 4.09 -12.25 -7.61
N LEU A 24 4.66 -11.43 -6.72
CA LEU A 24 4.25 -11.38 -5.32
C LEU A 24 2.80 -10.94 -5.15
N MET A 25 2.37 -9.92 -5.90
CA MET A 25 0.98 -9.48 -5.88
C MET A 25 0.03 -10.56 -6.37
N ALA A 26 0.42 -11.34 -7.39
CA ALA A 26 -0.37 -12.46 -7.86
C ALA A 26 -0.48 -13.58 -6.80
N LEU A 27 0.60 -13.87 -6.08
CA LEU A 27 0.60 -14.88 -5.02
C LEU A 27 -0.30 -14.50 -3.83
N LEU A 28 -0.56 -13.23 -3.60
CA LEU A 28 -1.50 -12.80 -2.55
C LEU A 28 -2.92 -13.32 -2.79
N ASP A 29 -3.27 -13.59 -4.03
CA ASP A 29 -4.59 -14.08 -4.43
C ASP A 29 -4.62 -15.60 -4.64
N SER A 30 -3.54 -16.31 -4.34
CA SER A 30 -3.46 -17.75 -4.51
C SER A 30 -4.44 -18.48 -3.58
N ASP A 31 -4.98 -19.60 -4.05
CA ASP A 31 -5.79 -20.50 -3.22
C ASP A 31 -4.94 -21.25 -2.19
N ASP A 32 -3.63 -21.35 -2.42
CA ASP A 32 -2.69 -22.01 -1.50
C ASP A 32 -2.26 -21.05 -0.39
N GLU A 33 -2.59 -21.40 0.85
CA GLU A 33 -2.22 -20.61 2.03
C GLU A 33 -0.71 -20.44 2.16
N THR A 34 0.09 -21.45 1.81
CA THR A 34 1.55 -21.38 1.87
C THR A 34 2.08 -20.32 0.91
N GLU A 35 1.53 -20.23 -0.30
CA GLU A 35 1.91 -19.21 -1.27
C GLU A 35 1.54 -17.82 -0.79
N ARG A 36 0.34 -17.65 -0.24
CA ARG A 36 -0.07 -16.35 0.32
C ARG A 36 0.85 -15.92 1.46
N ASN A 37 1.19 -16.84 2.37
CA ASN A 37 2.07 -16.55 3.50
C ASN A 37 3.49 -16.20 3.04
N THR A 38 3.99 -16.88 2.02
CA THR A 38 5.28 -16.56 1.40
C THR A 38 5.30 -15.14 0.85
N ALA A 39 4.26 -14.78 0.09
CA ALA A 39 4.15 -13.42 -0.46
C ALA A 39 4.10 -12.36 0.65
N ASN A 40 3.31 -12.59 1.69
CA ASN A 40 3.22 -11.68 2.83
C ASN A 40 4.56 -11.49 3.53
N GLU A 41 5.28 -12.57 3.77
CA GLU A 41 6.60 -12.52 4.41
C GLU A 41 7.63 -11.76 3.57
N LEU A 42 7.66 -12.03 2.28
CA LEU A 42 8.59 -11.35 1.36
C LEU A 42 8.28 -9.87 1.25
N LEU A 43 7.01 -9.49 1.17
CA LEU A 43 6.61 -8.08 1.11
C LEU A 43 6.89 -7.35 2.42
N GLU A 44 6.72 -8.03 3.56
CA GLU A 44 7.05 -7.45 4.87
C GLU A 44 8.53 -7.08 4.96
N ASN A 45 9.41 -7.88 4.40
CA ASN A 45 10.86 -7.76 4.58
C ASN A 45 11.60 -7.13 3.39
N CYS A 46 10.91 -6.78 2.31
CA CYS A 46 11.59 -6.32 1.09
C CYS A 46 12.09 -4.87 1.11
N GLY A 47 11.73 -4.10 2.13
CA GLY A 47 12.12 -2.70 2.23
C GLY A 47 11.26 -1.78 1.35
N ALA A 48 11.84 -0.66 0.92
CA ALA A 48 11.15 0.34 0.11
C ALA A 48 11.32 0.06 -1.39
N PRO A 49 10.26 0.26 -2.20
CA PRO A 49 10.36 0.14 -3.65
C PRO A 49 11.12 1.34 -4.24
N SER A 50 11.37 1.29 -5.54
CA SER A 50 11.88 2.45 -6.27
C SER A 50 10.75 3.30 -6.82
N GLN A 51 11.07 4.53 -7.27
CA GLN A 51 10.07 5.37 -7.91
C GLN A 51 9.55 4.78 -9.23
N ALA A 52 10.33 3.94 -9.88
CA ALA A 52 9.89 3.23 -11.09
C ALA A 52 8.72 2.26 -10.83
N ASP A 53 8.52 1.82 -9.59
CA ASP A 53 7.44 0.91 -9.20
C ASP A 53 6.11 1.64 -8.97
N ILE A 54 6.10 2.96 -8.88
CA ILE A 54 4.90 3.75 -8.56
C ILE A 54 3.73 3.47 -9.51
N PRO A 55 3.90 3.48 -10.84
CA PRO A 55 2.77 3.20 -11.73
C PRO A 55 2.13 1.83 -11.49
N PHE A 56 2.95 0.81 -11.29
CA PHE A 56 2.47 -0.53 -10.97
C PHE A 56 1.69 -0.56 -9.65
N LEU A 57 2.24 0.06 -8.60
CA LEU A 57 1.61 0.08 -7.29
C LEU A 57 0.27 0.84 -7.30
N CYS A 58 0.17 1.94 -8.04
CA CYS A 58 -1.09 2.65 -8.23
C CYS A 58 -2.14 1.78 -8.93
N GLU A 59 -1.74 0.97 -9.91
CA GLU A 59 -2.67 0.03 -10.55
C GLU A 59 -3.16 -1.05 -9.56
N GLN A 60 -2.29 -1.51 -8.66
CA GLN A 60 -2.68 -2.47 -7.64
C GLN A 60 -3.70 -1.90 -6.65
N LEU A 61 -3.61 -0.62 -6.33
CA LEU A 61 -4.62 0.06 -5.49
C LEU A 61 -6.02 0.03 -6.11
N LYS A 62 -6.12 -0.03 -7.43
CA LYS A 62 -7.39 -0.09 -8.16
C LYS A 62 -7.95 -1.50 -8.29
N SER A 63 -7.24 -2.52 -7.87
CA SER A 63 -7.57 -3.92 -8.16
C SER A 63 -8.86 -4.42 -7.52
N GLY A 64 -9.42 -3.72 -6.54
CA GLY A 64 -10.58 -4.16 -5.78
C GLY A 64 -10.27 -5.27 -4.77
N ARG A 65 -9.02 -5.65 -4.59
CA ARG A 65 -8.59 -6.71 -3.67
C ARG A 65 -7.87 -6.12 -2.46
N SER A 66 -8.41 -6.36 -1.28
CA SER A 66 -7.90 -5.77 -0.03
C SER A 66 -6.43 -6.10 0.25
N SER A 67 -5.98 -7.32 -0.05
CA SER A 67 -4.58 -7.70 0.15
C SER A 67 -3.63 -6.89 -0.72
N ARG A 68 -4.01 -6.63 -1.97
CA ARG A 68 -3.22 -5.80 -2.88
C ARG A 68 -3.23 -4.33 -2.45
N VAL A 69 -4.36 -3.82 -1.99
CA VAL A 69 -4.46 -2.47 -1.44
C VAL A 69 -3.56 -2.32 -0.21
N TYR A 70 -3.59 -3.30 0.69
CA TYR A 70 -2.76 -3.29 1.89
C TYR A 70 -1.26 -3.18 1.55
N TRP A 71 -0.76 -4.04 0.67
CA TRP A 71 0.66 -4.08 0.36
C TRP A 71 1.11 -2.94 -0.55
N SER A 72 0.28 -2.51 -1.50
CA SER A 72 0.59 -1.34 -2.32
C SER A 72 0.67 -0.08 -1.47
N SER A 73 -0.27 0.09 -0.54
CA SER A 73 -0.24 1.20 0.41
C SER A 73 1.02 1.16 1.28
N THR A 74 1.39 -0.03 1.78
CA THR A 74 2.59 -0.21 2.58
C THR A 74 3.84 0.20 1.82
N LEU A 75 3.99 -0.28 0.60
CA LEU A 75 5.16 0.00 -0.23
C LEU A 75 5.23 1.48 -0.61
N LEU A 76 4.12 2.07 -1.01
CA LEU A 76 4.07 3.51 -1.31
C LEU A 76 4.41 4.35 -0.07
N GLY A 77 3.89 3.97 1.09
CA GLY A 77 4.21 4.66 2.34
C GLY A 77 5.69 4.58 2.71
N ARG A 78 6.36 3.48 2.38
CA ARG A 78 7.81 3.32 2.61
C ARG A 78 8.66 4.25 1.76
N LEU A 79 8.15 4.75 0.64
CA LEU A 79 8.83 5.80 -0.15
C LEU A 79 8.89 7.13 0.59
N GLY A 80 7.88 7.40 1.42
CA GLY A 80 7.86 8.63 2.22
C GLY A 80 7.92 9.88 1.35
N ALA A 81 8.63 10.90 1.83
CA ALA A 81 8.75 12.18 1.16
C ALA A 81 9.72 12.18 -0.03
N THR A 82 10.28 11.04 -0.39
CA THR A 82 11.24 10.94 -1.52
C THR A 82 10.60 11.05 -2.90
N ILE A 83 9.27 11.04 -2.98
CA ILE A 83 8.55 11.19 -4.25
C ILE A 83 8.65 12.64 -4.69
N GLY A 84 9.45 12.89 -5.72
CA GLY A 84 9.77 14.24 -6.16
C GLY A 84 8.82 14.83 -7.19
N GLU A 85 8.09 14.00 -7.92
CA GLU A 85 7.24 14.46 -9.01
C GLU A 85 5.80 14.69 -8.56
N GLN A 86 5.33 15.95 -8.67
CA GLN A 86 4.00 16.36 -8.23
C GLN A 86 2.87 15.57 -8.88
N ARG A 87 3.01 15.24 -10.15
CA ARG A 87 2.00 14.47 -10.89
C ARG A 87 1.84 13.07 -10.34
N GLU A 88 2.95 12.39 -10.06
CA GLU A 88 2.92 11.06 -9.45
C GLU A 88 2.36 11.12 -8.05
N ARG A 89 2.73 12.13 -7.29
CA ARG A 89 2.22 12.33 -5.93
C ARG A 89 0.69 12.51 -5.93
N SER A 90 0.16 13.33 -6.83
CA SER A 90 -1.28 13.53 -6.94
C SER A 90 -2.00 12.24 -7.32
N ARG A 91 -1.42 11.43 -8.18
CA ARG A 91 -1.97 10.12 -8.57
C ARG A 91 -2.04 9.18 -7.36
N ILE A 92 -0.96 9.11 -6.59
CA ILE A 92 -0.90 8.30 -5.38
C ILE A 92 -1.98 8.75 -4.38
N ASP A 93 -2.08 10.04 -4.11
CA ASP A 93 -3.06 10.61 -3.20
C ASP A 93 -4.49 10.22 -3.60
N THR A 94 -4.80 10.35 -4.89
CA THR A 94 -6.12 10.01 -5.43
C THR A 94 -6.45 8.53 -5.20
N GLU A 95 -5.53 7.64 -5.51
CA GLU A 95 -5.76 6.20 -5.38
C GLU A 95 -5.85 5.75 -3.92
N LEU A 96 -5.00 6.30 -3.05
CA LEU A 96 -5.08 6.02 -1.62
C LEU A 96 -6.40 6.53 -1.02
N CYS A 97 -6.81 7.72 -1.42
CA CYS A 97 -8.09 8.29 -0.98
C CYS A 97 -9.28 7.41 -1.40
N HIS A 98 -9.30 6.93 -2.63
CA HIS A 98 -10.31 6.00 -3.11
C HIS A 98 -10.32 4.71 -2.28
N ALA A 99 -9.16 4.17 -1.98
CA ALA A 99 -9.05 2.94 -1.18
C ALA A 99 -9.60 3.13 0.25
N ILE A 100 -9.31 4.27 0.88
CA ILE A 100 -9.83 4.60 2.21
C ILE A 100 -11.35 4.72 2.17
N SER A 101 -11.89 5.32 1.13
CA SER A 101 -13.31 5.60 0.97
C SER A 101 -14.13 4.36 0.58
N ASP A 102 -13.49 3.33 0.08
CA ASP A 102 -14.16 2.10 -0.36
C ASP A 102 -14.41 1.16 0.82
N GLU A 103 -15.63 1.22 1.34
CA GLU A 103 -16.06 0.41 2.50
C GLU A 103 -16.13 -1.08 2.19
N SER A 104 -16.03 -1.50 0.93
CA SER A 104 -15.96 -2.91 0.56
C SER A 104 -14.59 -3.53 0.87
N HIS A 105 -13.55 -2.71 1.04
CA HIS A 105 -12.24 -3.20 1.46
C HIS A 105 -12.22 -3.55 2.96
N ASP A 106 -11.37 -4.51 3.30
CA ASP A 106 -11.09 -4.84 4.70
C ASP A 106 -10.59 -3.60 5.44
N LEU A 107 -10.99 -3.48 6.70
CA LEU A 107 -10.59 -2.34 7.52
C LEU A 107 -9.06 -2.19 7.59
N SER A 108 -8.32 -3.30 7.68
CA SER A 108 -6.86 -3.29 7.71
C SER A 108 -6.25 -2.65 6.47
N ALA A 109 -6.83 -2.89 5.28
CA ALA A 109 -6.38 -2.27 4.04
C ALA A 109 -6.64 -0.75 4.04
N ARG A 110 -7.81 -0.34 4.48
CA ARG A 110 -8.18 1.08 4.60
C ARG A 110 -7.28 1.81 5.59
N GLU A 111 -7.02 1.18 6.73
CA GLU A 111 -6.09 1.72 7.74
C GLU A 111 -4.67 1.87 7.19
N ARG A 112 -4.22 0.89 6.42
CA ARG A 112 -2.88 0.94 5.83
C ARG A 112 -2.77 2.07 4.79
N ALA A 113 -3.81 2.30 4.00
CA ALA A 113 -3.86 3.42 3.06
C ALA A 113 -3.80 4.78 3.81
N ALA A 114 -4.50 4.91 4.92
CA ALA A 114 -4.45 6.12 5.76
C ALA A 114 -3.05 6.32 6.36
N TRP A 115 -2.42 5.24 6.85
CA TRP A 115 -1.04 5.28 7.32
C TRP A 115 -0.08 5.78 6.24
N ALA A 116 -0.24 5.25 5.01
CA ALA A 116 0.60 5.64 3.88
C ALA A 116 0.53 7.14 3.59
N ILE A 117 -0.67 7.71 3.62
CA ILE A 117 -0.85 9.16 3.43
C ILE A 117 -0.05 9.95 4.47
N GLY A 118 -0.08 9.53 5.73
CA GLY A 118 0.71 10.15 6.78
C GLY A 118 2.21 10.06 6.52
N GLN A 119 2.69 8.91 6.05
CA GLN A 119 4.10 8.70 5.71
C GLN A 119 4.55 9.57 4.53
N LEU A 120 3.65 9.83 3.59
CA LEU A 120 3.91 10.66 2.42
C LEU A 120 3.86 12.16 2.73
N GLY A 121 3.48 12.56 3.93
CA GLY A 121 3.45 13.95 4.35
C GLY A 121 2.12 14.68 4.10
N GLY A 122 1.04 13.93 4.01
CA GLY A 122 -0.30 14.48 3.85
C GLY A 122 -0.86 14.37 2.43
N VAL A 123 -1.98 15.01 2.19
CA VAL A 123 -2.74 14.91 0.93
C VAL A 123 -3.00 16.28 0.32
N ASP A 124 -3.34 16.26 -0.96
CA ASP A 124 -3.82 17.44 -1.63
C ASP A 124 -5.21 17.91 -1.10
N ARG A 125 -5.63 19.06 -1.55
CA ARG A 125 -6.87 19.71 -1.06
C ARG A 125 -8.13 18.86 -1.32
N ASP A 126 -8.23 18.26 -2.49
CA ASP A 126 -9.43 17.51 -2.89
C ASP A 126 -9.52 16.19 -2.09
N CYS A 127 -8.42 15.50 -1.92
CA CYS A 127 -8.36 14.30 -1.09
C CYS A 127 -8.65 14.64 0.38
N ARG A 128 -8.13 15.74 0.88
CA ARG A 128 -8.40 16.21 2.25
C ARG A 128 -9.90 16.36 2.50
N ALA A 129 -10.61 17.02 1.60
CA ALA A 129 -12.04 17.24 1.73
C ALA A 129 -12.82 15.92 1.80
N VAL A 130 -12.44 14.93 0.99
CA VAL A 130 -13.06 13.60 1.00
C VAL A 130 -12.78 12.87 2.32
N LEU A 131 -11.54 12.88 2.79
CA LEU A 131 -11.16 12.19 4.02
C LEU A 131 -11.79 12.80 5.28
N GLU A 132 -11.93 14.11 5.32
CA GLU A 132 -12.60 14.81 6.43
C GLU A 132 -14.06 14.34 6.60
N LYS A 133 -14.74 14.02 5.50
CA LYS A 133 -16.12 13.49 5.56
C LYS A 133 -16.19 12.10 6.19
N HIS A 134 -15.12 11.33 6.13
CA HIS A 134 -15.07 9.99 6.71
C HIS A 134 -14.72 9.96 8.20
N LEU A 135 -14.18 11.06 8.74
CA LEU A 135 -13.70 11.10 10.13
C LEU A 135 -14.77 10.74 11.16
N GLU A 136 -15.97 11.29 11.03
CA GLU A 136 -17.04 11.08 12.02
C GLU A 136 -17.49 9.64 12.14
N LYS A 137 -17.50 8.93 11.01
CA LYS A 137 -18.00 7.55 10.92
C LYS A 137 -16.90 6.49 10.97
N ALA A 138 -15.65 6.90 10.96
CA ALA A 138 -14.53 5.98 10.92
C ALA A 138 -14.38 5.22 12.26
N PRO A 139 -14.09 3.90 12.21
CA PRO A 139 -13.69 3.17 13.41
C PRO A 139 -12.48 3.82 14.08
N ALA A 140 -12.33 3.60 15.39
CA ALA A 140 -11.37 4.34 16.22
C ALA A 140 -9.94 4.37 15.68
N ARG A 141 -9.43 3.24 15.21
CA ARG A 141 -8.05 3.18 14.70
C ARG A 141 -7.90 3.92 13.36
N LEU A 142 -8.84 3.70 12.44
CA LEU A 142 -8.86 4.42 11.17
C LEU A 142 -8.97 5.92 11.41
N LYS A 143 -9.84 6.33 12.33
CA LYS A 143 -10.00 7.73 12.69
C LYS A 143 -8.70 8.36 13.15
N ARG A 144 -7.94 7.70 14.04
CA ARG A 144 -6.65 8.20 14.51
C ARG A 144 -5.64 8.34 13.37
N LEU A 145 -5.60 7.36 12.46
CA LEU A 145 -4.71 7.40 11.31
C LEU A 145 -5.06 8.55 10.36
N LEU A 146 -6.36 8.77 10.13
CA LEU A 146 -6.83 9.90 9.31
C LEU A 146 -6.51 11.24 9.97
N GLU A 147 -6.72 11.38 11.27
CA GLU A 147 -6.36 12.59 12.01
C GLU A 147 -4.87 12.91 11.87
N THR A 148 -4.02 11.91 12.02
CA THR A 148 -2.57 12.05 11.82
C THR A 148 -2.23 12.48 10.40
N ALA A 149 -2.82 11.82 9.41
CA ALA A 149 -2.59 12.14 7.99
C ALA A 149 -3.04 13.56 7.63
N LEU A 150 -4.15 14.00 8.20
CA LEU A 150 -4.72 15.33 7.93
C LEU A 150 -4.02 16.44 8.71
N ALA A 151 -3.28 16.13 9.75
CA ALA A 151 -2.52 17.09 10.54
C ALA A 151 -1.23 17.57 9.87
N THR A 152 -0.79 16.92 8.81
CA THR A 152 0.48 17.24 8.10
C THR A 152 0.30 18.26 6.99
#